data_d3d9a2d350e8c163954c61d0dc67360c
#
_entry.id   d3d9a2d350e8c163954c61d0dc67360c
#
_cell.length_a   1.000
_cell.length_b   1.000
_cell.length_c   1.000
_cell.angle_alpha   90.00
_cell.angle_beta   90.00
_cell.angle_gamma   90.00
#
_symmetry.space_group_name_H-M   'P 1'
#
loop_
_entity.id
_entity.type
_entity.pdbx_description
1 polymer ?
#
loop_
_entity_poly.entity_id
_entity_poly.type
_entity_poly.pdbx_seq_one_letter_code
_entity_poly.pdbx_strand_id
1 'polypeptide(L)'
;MGQSSIDYDKKLEAYRGDGIKPVLYSFGNEFDEARWLVKDLQQRYNKGNPWHHHMILLRSAFSGRQLESALIQANIPYVFIGGTKLLEAAHVKDLISMLRVSVNYLDELAWIRFLTLWDGIGDAGAGKLVNEFLTQPNLAACIDILDKKSKVPKPAIDTLKQLNESQRLPEQSIDIAFNALHDQLQKNYEKRDWEVRVRDFDLVKQLARRHDTLADFIEAYILEPISHSEVTKQDNEDMVTLITIHSAKGAEREVCYIINASVGQYPHMRAQDSFEEVEEE
;
A
#
# COMPACT_ATOMS: atom_id res chain seq x y z
N MET A 1 4.58 -5.44 32.22
CA MET A 1 5.21 -4.70 33.35
C MET A 1 5.61 -5.61 34.49
N GLY A 2 4.85 -6.60 34.95
CA GLY A 2 5.27 -7.51 36.02
C GLY A 2 6.41 -8.48 35.68
N GLN A 3 6.89 -8.50 34.48
CA GLN A 3 8.06 -9.29 34.02
C GLN A 3 9.21 -8.40 33.51
N SER A 4 9.04 -7.07 33.51
CA SER A 4 10.13 -6.14 33.20
C SER A 4 11.14 -6.11 34.34
N SER A 5 12.41 -5.98 33.98
CA SER A 5 13.49 -5.75 34.95
C SER A 5 13.55 -4.32 35.47
N ILE A 6 12.82 -3.39 34.81
CA ILE A 6 12.64 -2.00 35.23
C ILE A 6 11.40 -1.91 36.11
N ASP A 7 11.54 -1.38 37.33
CA ASP A 7 10.41 -1.10 38.21
C ASP A 7 9.71 0.20 37.80
N TYR A 8 8.59 0.06 37.10
CA TYR A 8 7.78 1.20 36.64
C TYR A 8 6.83 1.73 37.73
N ASP A 9 6.89 1.21 38.97
CA ASP A 9 6.02 1.61 40.07
C ASP A 9 4.51 1.63 39.71
N LYS A 10 4.10 0.79 38.75
CA LYS A 10 2.73 0.67 38.25
C LYS A 10 2.24 -0.76 38.37
N LYS A 11 1.23 -0.95 39.21
CA LYS A 11 0.53 -2.22 39.34
C LYS A 11 -0.63 -2.25 38.34
N LEU A 12 -0.53 -3.11 37.33
CA LEU A 12 -1.64 -3.33 36.40
C LEU A 12 -2.58 -4.40 37.00
N GLU A 13 -3.84 -4.04 37.14
CA GLU A 13 -4.88 -4.96 37.56
C GLU A 13 -5.90 -5.16 36.44
N ALA A 14 -6.29 -6.41 36.19
CA ALA A 14 -7.25 -6.72 35.13
C ALA A 14 -8.66 -6.29 35.59
N TYR A 15 -9.24 -5.26 34.98
CA TYR A 15 -10.58 -4.77 35.30
C TYR A 15 -11.67 -5.80 34.99
N ARG A 16 -11.49 -6.62 33.97
CA ARG A 16 -12.45 -7.65 33.52
C ARG A 16 -12.15 -9.06 34.03
N GLY A 17 -11.24 -9.19 35.00
CA GLY A 17 -10.76 -10.48 35.52
C GLY A 17 -9.80 -11.21 34.56
N ASP A 18 -9.55 -12.49 34.86
CA ASP A 18 -8.64 -13.30 34.05
C ASP A 18 -9.22 -13.60 32.67
N GLY A 19 -8.50 -13.22 31.61
CA GLY A 19 -8.85 -13.47 30.22
C GLY A 19 -8.22 -14.74 29.63
N ILE A 20 -8.49 -15.01 28.36
CA ILE A 20 -7.83 -16.08 27.61
C ILE A 20 -6.35 -15.69 27.39
N LYS A 21 -5.44 -16.63 27.65
CA LYS A 21 -4.02 -16.39 27.41
C LYS A 21 -3.75 -16.16 25.92
N PRO A 22 -2.85 -15.23 25.56
CA PRO A 22 -2.41 -15.06 24.19
C PRO A 22 -1.85 -16.37 23.62
N VAL A 23 -2.09 -16.60 22.34
CA VAL A 23 -1.55 -17.74 21.59
C VAL A 23 -0.47 -17.25 20.65
N LEU A 24 0.71 -17.87 20.68
CA LEU A 24 1.82 -17.56 19.80
C LEU A 24 1.85 -18.55 18.63
N TYR A 25 1.92 -18.00 17.43
CA TYR A 25 2.14 -18.75 16.19
C TYR A 25 3.48 -18.37 15.59
N SER A 26 4.21 -19.35 15.03
CA SER A 26 5.47 -19.14 14.35
C SER A 26 5.36 -19.49 12.87
N PHE A 27 5.86 -18.60 12.01
CA PHE A 27 5.82 -18.74 10.55
C PHE A 27 7.23 -18.61 9.97
N GLY A 28 7.47 -19.23 8.81
CA GLY A 28 8.74 -19.16 8.13
C GLY A 28 9.00 -17.81 7.45
N ASN A 29 7.95 -17.06 7.15
CA ASN A 29 8.02 -15.76 6.47
C ASN A 29 6.69 -15.01 6.62
N GLU A 30 6.69 -13.72 6.25
CA GLU A 30 5.53 -12.82 6.30
C GLU A 30 4.37 -13.26 5.37
N PHE A 31 4.67 -13.95 4.29
CA PHE A 31 3.67 -14.46 3.35
C PHE A 31 2.82 -15.57 3.99
N ASP A 32 3.46 -16.50 4.70
CA ASP A 32 2.76 -17.59 5.40
C ASP A 32 1.95 -17.05 6.57
N GLU A 33 2.47 -16.06 7.31
CA GLU A 33 1.76 -15.35 8.38
C GLU A 33 0.49 -14.67 7.82
N ALA A 34 0.62 -13.86 6.76
CA ALA A 34 -0.50 -13.16 6.14
C ALA A 34 -1.58 -14.12 5.63
N ARG A 35 -1.18 -15.22 4.97
CA ARG A 35 -2.10 -16.24 4.47
C ARG A 35 -2.85 -16.95 5.60
N TRP A 36 -2.15 -17.28 6.68
CA TRP A 36 -2.77 -17.88 7.86
C TRP A 36 -3.79 -16.94 8.49
N LEU A 37 -3.42 -15.67 8.66
CA LEU A 37 -4.28 -14.66 9.27
C LEU A 37 -5.55 -14.41 8.45
N VAL A 38 -5.43 -14.28 7.13
CA VAL A 38 -6.60 -14.18 6.23
C VAL A 38 -7.53 -15.37 6.41
N LYS A 39 -6.99 -16.59 6.50
CA LYS A 39 -7.78 -17.80 6.70
C LYS A 39 -8.48 -17.81 8.07
N ASP A 40 -7.80 -17.39 9.14
CA ASP A 40 -8.40 -17.32 10.48
C ASP A 40 -9.52 -16.27 10.53
N LEU A 41 -9.30 -15.09 9.94
CA LEU A 41 -10.32 -14.04 9.81
C LEU A 41 -11.58 -14.56 9.09
N GLN A 42 -11.41 -15.23 7.94
CA GLN A 42 -12.53 -15.81 7.19
C GLN A 42 -13.26 -16.88 8.00
N GLN A 43 -12.53 -17.74 8.72
CA GLN A 43 -13.14 -18.77 9.56
C GLN A 43 -13.95 -18.16 10.70
N ARG A 44 -13.47 -17.09 11.32
CA ARG A 44 -14.18 -16.37 12.39
C ARG A 44 -15.44 -15.69 11.85
N TYR A 45 -15.31 -15.02 10.71
CA TYR A 45 -16.44 -14.40 10.03
C TYR A 45 -17.54 -15.40 9.71
N ASN A 46 -17.19 -16.55 9.16
CA ASN A 46 -18.13 -17.64 8.86
C ASN A 46 -18.80 -18.24 10.12
N LYS A 47 -18.20 -18.06 11.31
CA LYS A 47 -18.77 -18.43 12.61
C LYS A 47 -19.61 -17.32 13.24
N GLY A 48 -19.83 -16.21 12.55
CA GLY A 48 -20.65 -15.09 12.99
C GLY A 48 -19.90 -13.97 13.70
N ASN A 49 -18.56 -13.96 13.70
CA ASN A 49 -17.78 -12.82 14.20
C ASN A 49 -17.58 -11.80 13.08
N PRO A 50 -18.21 -10.63 13.13
CA PRO A 50 -18.09 -9.60 12.10
C PRO A 50 -16.65 -9.05 12.01
N TRP A 51 -16.31 -8.47 10.85
CA TRP A 51 -14.95 -7.97 10.59
C TRP A 51 -14.50 -6.92 11.59
N HIS A 52 -15.40 -6.02 12.01
CA HIS A 52 -15.09 -4.92 12.94
C HIS A 52 -14.72 -5.38 14.37
N HIS A 53 -14.94 -6.64 14.72
CA HIS A 53 -14.45 -7.22 15.97
C HIS A 53 -12.94 -7.52 15.95
N HIS A 54 -12.29 -7.39 14.79
CA HIS A 54 -10.89 -7.76 14.61
C HIS A 54 -9.99 -6.53 14.46
N MET A 55 -8.90 -6.51 15.20
CA MET A 55 -7.84 -5.51 15.12
C MET A 55 -6.49 -6.18 14.92
N ILE A 56 -5.69 -5.63 14.01
CA ILE A 56 -4.34 -6.12 13.70
C ILE A 56 -3.36 -5.01 14.00
N LEU A 57 -2.50 -5.24 14.98
CA LEU A 57 -1.46 -4.32 15.41
C LEU A 57 -0.21 -4.49 14.56
N LEU A 58 0.30 -3.37 14.09
CA LEU A 58 1.46 -3.25 13.22
C LEU A 58 2.53 -2.38 13.88
N ARG A 59 3.80 -2.74 13.77
CA ARG A 59 4.89 -1.85 14.22
C ARG A 59 5.00 -0.61 13.33
N SER A 60 4.85 -0.81 12.02
CA SER A 60 4.86 0.27 11.02
C SER A 60 3.92 -0.06 9.87
N ALA A 61 3.59 0.94 9.03
CA ALA A 61 2.79 0.70 7.82
C ALA A 61 3.45 -0.33 6.88
N PHE A 62 4.77 -0.31 6.77
CA PHE A 62 5.50 -1.23 5.90
C PHE A 62 5.45 -2.69 6.39
N SER A 63 5.44 -2.92 7.71
CA SER A 63 5.33 -4.28 8.25
C SER A 63 3.98 -4.94 7.98
N GLY A 64 2.95 -4.17 7.59
CA GLY A 64 1.62 -4.67 7.24
C GLY A 64 1.40 -4.91 5.74
N ARG A 65 2.33 -4.56 4.86
CA ARG A 65 2.13 -4.56 3.40
C ARG A 65 1.78 -5.93 2.83
N GLN A 66 2.45 -6.97 3.27
CA GLN A 66 2.16 -8.33 2.82
C GLN A 66 0.75 -8.77 3.24
N LEU A 67 0.36 -8.45 4.47
CA LEU A 67 -0.99 -8.73 4.95
C LEU A 67 -2.04 -7.91 4.19
N GLU A 68 -1.79 -6.63 3.96
CA GLU A 68 -2.68 -5.75 3.22
C GLU A 68 -2.94 -6.29 1.80
N SER A 69 -1.89 -6.71 1.09
CA SER A 69 -2.02 -7.39 -0.20
C SER A 69 -2.88 -8.65 -0.11
N ALA A 70 -2.69 -9.46 0.94
CA ALA A 70 -3.47 -10.68 1.14
C ALA A 70 -4.96 -10.40 1.45
N LEU A 71 -5.26 -9.35 2.23
CA LEU A 71 -6.64 -8.90 2.50
C LEU A 71 -7.33 -8.42 1.22
N ILE A 72 -6.64 -7.61 0.40
CA ILE A 72 -7.15 -7.18 -0.90
C ILE A 72 -7.46 -8.40 -1.78
N GLN A 73 -6.53 -9.35 -1.87
CA GLN A 73 -6.70 -10.56 -2.66
C GLN A 73 -7.87 -11.43 -2.19
N ALA A 74 -8.17 -11.42 -0.90
CA ALA A 74 -9.26 -12.18 -0.30
C ALA A 74 -10.59 -11.41 -0.29
N ASN A 75 -10.64 -10.18 -0.80
CA ASN A 75 -11.77 -9.25 -0.72
C ASN A 75 -12.26 -9.04 0.72
N ILE A 76 -11.35 -9.00 1.69
CA ILE A 76 -11.68 -8.69 3.08
C ILE A 76 -11.60 -7.17 3.27
N PRO A 77 -12.71 -6.52 3.66
CA PRO A 77 -12.73 -5.08 3.87
C PRO A 77 -11.88 -4.71 5.08
N TYR A 78 -11.09 -3.63 4.95
CA TYR A 78 -10.23 -3.14 6.02
C TYR A 78 -10.08 -1.64 6.03
N VAL A 79 -9.86 -1.08 7.21
CA VAL A 79 -9.42 0.30 7.42
C VAL A 79 -7.99 0.30 7.94
N PHE A 80 -7.16 1.27 7.51
CA PHE A 80 -5.79 1.40 7.98
C PHE A 80 -5.60 2.72 8.74
N ILE A 81 -5.34 2.63 10.04
CA ILE A 81 -5.16 3.78 10.92
C ILE A 81 -3.67 3.96 11.26
N GLY A 82 -3.16 5.17 11.09
CA GLY A 82 -1.75 5.50 11.34
C GLY A 82 -0.78 5.09 10.23
N GLY A 83 -1.29 4.77 9.04
CA GLY A 83 -0.50 4.43 7.87
C GLY A 83 -1.18 4.81 6.55
N THR A 84 -0.46 4.65 5.44
CA THR A 84 -0.99 4.83 4.09
C THR A 84 -1.20 3.46 3.44
N LYS A 85 -2.35 3.21 2.86
CA LYS A 85 -2.65 1.96 2.15
C LYS A 85 -1.68 1.73 0.98
N LEU A 86 -1.47 0.46 0.61
CA LEU A 86 -0.55 0.05 -0.46
C LEU A 86 -0.81 0.82 -1.76
N LEU A 87 -2.03 0.77 -2.26
CA LEU A 87 -2.40 1.42 -3.53
C LEU A 87 -2.55 2.94 -3.44
N GLU A 88 -2.58 3.49 -2.23
CA GLU A 88 -2.60 4.93 -1.96
C GLU A 88 -1.20 5.52 -1.76
N ALA A 89 -0.19 4.69 -1.61
CA ALA A 89 1.19 5.13 -1.42
C ALA A 89 1.67 5.95 -2.63
N ALA A 90 2.35 7.08 -2.36
CA ALA A 90 2.71 8.06 -3.39
C ALA A 90 3.53 7.43 -4.53
N HIS A 91 4.56 6.64 -4.22
CA HIS A 91 5.40 5.97 -5.22
C HIS A 91 4.63 4.93 -6.06
N VAL A 92 3.64 4.26 -5.47
CA VAL A 92 2.74 3.34 -6.19
C VAL A 92 1.83 4.12 -7.12
N LYS A 93 1.21 5.21 -6.65
CA LYS A 93 0.39 6.09 -7.49
C LYS A 93 1.20 6.70 -8.65
N ASP A 94 2.49 6.98 -8.43
CA ASP A 94 3.37 7.50 -9.48
C ASP A 94 3.57 6.48 -10.59
N LEU A 95 3.89 5.21 -10.26
CA LEU A 95 3.96 4.13 -11.23
C LEU A 95 2.63 3.94 -11.97
N ILE A 96 1.54 3.86 -11.23
CA ILE A 96 0.21 3.63 -11.77
C ILE A 96 -0.23 4.76 -12.70
N SER A 97 0.22 5.99 -12.50
CA SER A 97 -0.12 7.11 -13.37
C SER A 97 0.26 6.85 -14.84
N MET A 98 1.43 6.27 -15.10
CA MET A 98 1.85 5.88 -16.45
C MET A 98 0.96 4.78 -17.05
N LEU A 99 0.55 3.81 -16.24
CA LEU A 99 -0.35 2.74 -16.67
C LEU A 99 -1.76 3.26 -16.97
N ARG A 100 -2.26 4.18 -16.14
CA ARG A 100 -3.59 4.80 -16.34
C ARG A 100 -3.66 5.58 -17.64
N VAL A 101 -2.66 6.40 -17.94
CA VAL A 101 -2.64 7.14 -19.24
C VAL A 101 -2.52 6.21 -20.42
N SER A 102 -1.90 5.04 -20.30
CA SER A 102 -1.83 4.04 -21.36
C SER A 102 -3.18 3.36 -21.63
N VAL A 103 -4.02 3.23 -20.61
CA VAL A 103 -5.38 2.65 -20.72
C VAL A 103 -6.40 3.70 -21.13
N ASN A 104 -6.30 4.90 -20.56
CA ASN A 104 -7.20 6.01 -20.85
C ASN A 104 -6.42 7.31 -21.00
N TYR A 105 -6.17 7.70 -22.25
CA TYR A 105 -5.43 8.93 -22.58
C TYR A 105 -6.19 10.23 -22.24
N LEU A 106 -7.46 10.14 -21.86
CA LEU A 106 -8.27 11.25 -21.38
C LEU A 106 -8.21 11.43 -19.86
N ASP A 107 -7.42 10.62 -19.15
CA ASP A 107 -7.25 10.71 -17.69
C ASP A 107 -6.32 11.88 -17.33
N GLU A 108 -6.92 13.05 -17.10
CA GLU A 108 -6.21 14.29 -16.79
C GLU A 108 -5.34 14.16 -15.52
N LEU A 109 -5.90 13.55 -14.46
CA LEU A 109 -5.19 13.42 -13.19
C LEU A 109 -3.98 12.50 -13.31
N ALA A 110 -4.10 11.42 -14.06
CA ALA A 110 -3.00 10.53 -14.33
C ALA A 110 -1.90 11.21 -15.16
N TRP A 111 -2.27 12.00 -16.18
CA TRP A 111 -1.31 12.78 -16.95
C TRP A 111 -0.59 13.83 -16.11
N ILE A 112 -1.30 14.63 -15.31
CA ILE A 112 -0.67 15.65 -14.45
C ILE A 112 0.33 14.96 -13.54
N ARG A 113 -0.05 13.85 -12.90
CA ARG A 113 0.82 13.10 -12.00
C ARG A 113 2.05 12.54 -12.72
N PHE A 114 1.89 11.91 -13.87
CA PHE A 114 2.98 11.38 -14.68
C PHE A 114 3.95 12.48 -15.13
N LEU A 115 3.43 13.62 -15.59
CA LEU A 115 4.24 14.73 -16.08
C LEU A 115 5.03 15.42 -14.97
N THR A 116 4.43 15.58 -13.81
CA THR A 116 5.09 16.23 -12.65
C THR A 116 6.13 15.35 -11.95
N LEU A 117 6.29 14.09 -12.34
CA LEU A 117 7.42 13.27 -11.89
C LEU A 117 8.77 13.83 -12.36
N TRP A 118 8.79 14.51 -13.50
CA TRP A 118 10.02 14.90 -14.19
C TRP A 118 10.46 16.31 -13.83
N ASP A 119 11.77 16.46 -13.63
CA ASP A 119 12.35 17.76 -13.30
C ASP A 119 12.02 18.83 -14.35
N GLY A 120 11.59 19.97 -13.87
CA GLY A 120 11.28 21.13 -14.72
C GLY A 120 9.93 21.06 -15.41
N ILE A 121 9.06 20.13 -15.05
CA ILE A 121 7.65 20.13 -15.38
C ILE A 121 6.85 20.31 -14.09
N GLY A 122 6.42 21.54 -13.82
CA GLY A 122 5.51 21.83 -12.70
C GLY A 122 4.04 21.76 -13.13
N ASP A 123 3.11 21.92 -12.18
CA ASP A 123 1.66 21.80 -12.40
C ASP A 123 1.15 22.66 -13.55
N ALA A 124 1.61 23.92 -13.66
CA ALA A 124 1.21 24.81 -14.74
C ALA A 124 1.68 24.33 -16.14
N GLY A 125 2.89 23.74 -16.21
CA GLY A 125 3.44 23.16 -17.45
C GLY A 125 2.70 21.87 -17.81
N ALA A 126 2.47 21.00 -16.84
CA ALA A 126 1.69 19.78 -17.02
C ALA A 126 0.26 20.09 -17.48
N GLY A 127 -0.43 21.04 -16.83
CA GLY A 127 -1.79 21.42 -17.21
C GLY A 127 -1.89 21.95 -18.64
N LYS A 128 -0.91 22.70 -19.15
CA LYS A 128 -0.89 23.14 -20.55
C LYS A 128 -0.77 21.96 -21.53
N LEU A 129 0.10 20.99 -21.22
CA LEU A 129 0.25 19.78 -22.04
C LEU A 129 -1.03 18.94 -22.03
N VAL A 130 -1.61 18.76 -20.86
CA VAL A 130 -2.85 17.97 -20.68
C VAL A 130 -4.00 18.59 -21.47
N ASN A 131 -4.21 19.91 -21.41
CA ASN A 131 -5.22 20.59 -22.21
C ASN A 131 -5.02 20.35 -23.71
N GLU A 132 -3.79 20.23 -24.19
CA GLU A 132 -3.50 19.90 -25.59
C GLU A 132 -3.78 18.40 -25.87
N PHE A 133 -3.45 17.49 -24.94
CA PHE A 133 -3.71 16.06 -25.08
C PHE A 133 -5.20 15.73 -25.18
N LEU A 134 -6.04 16.40 -24.40
CA LEU A 134 -7.49 16.20 -24.41
C LEU A 134 -8.17 16.55 -25.75
N THR A 135 -7.48 17.31 -26.60
CA THR A 135 -7.96 17.62 -27.97
C THR A 135 -7.52 16.59 -29.00
N GLN A 136 -6.69 15.62 -28.62
CA GLN A 136 -6.14 14.64 -29.55
C GLN A 136 -7.09 13.45 -29.75
N PRO A 137 -7.03 12.79 -30.92
CA PRO A 137 -7.92 11.66 -31.22
C PRO A 137 -7.55 10.35 -30.52
N ASN A 138 -6.32 10.22 -30.03
CA ASN A 138 -5.82 8.98 -29.41
C ASN A 138 -4.51 9.21 -28.65
N LEU A 139 -4.06 8.19 -27.92
CA LEU A 139 -2.81 8.21 -27.16
C LEU A 139 -1.57 8.45 -28.03
N ALA A 140 -1.52 7.89 -29.24
CA ALA A 140 -0.36 8.05 -30.14
C ALA A 140 -0.12 9.52 -30.47
N ALA A 141 -1.19 10.28 -30.77
CA ALA A 141 -1.08 11.72 -31.02
C ALA A 141 -0.63 12.51 -29.76
N CYS A 142 -1.07 12.11 -28.57
CA CYS A 142 -0.58 12.68 -27.30
C CYS A 142 0.91 12.41 -27.12
N ILE A 143 1.37 11.19 -27.40
CA ILE A 143 2.79 10.79 -27.30
C ILE A 143 3.65 11.59 -28.27
N ASP A 144 3.17 11.88 -29.48
CA ASP A 144 3.89 12.71 -30.46
C ASP A 144 4.08 14.16 -29.96
N ILE A 145 3.09 14.71 -29.29
CA ILE A 145 3.19 16.03 -28.64
C ILE A 145 4.18 15.97 -27.49
N LEU A 146 4.07 14.93 -26.65
CA LEU A 146 4.95 14.70 -25.51
C LEU A 146 6.42 14.64 -25.93
N ASP A 147 6.73 13.91 -27.00
CA ASP A 147 8.08 13.75 -27.55
C ASP A 147 8.67 15.08 -28.07
N LYS A 148 7.83 15.96 -28.63
CA LYS A 148 8.25 17.24 -29.22
C LYS A 148 8.32 18.37 -28.22
N LYS A 149 7.45 18.40 -27.23
CA LYS A 149 7.20 19.59 -26.38
C LYS A 149 7.54 19.41 -24.92
N SER A 150 7.81 18.20 -24.45
CA SER A 150 8.06 17.95 -23.04
C SER A 150 9.52 17.68 -22.69
N LYS A 151 9.83 17.70 -21.40
CA LYS A 151 11.11 17.28 -20.83
C LYS A 151 11.10 15.83 -20.34
N VAL A 152 10.06 15.08 -20.67
CA VAL A 152 9.96 13.67 -20.32
C VAL A 152 11.07 12.90 -21.05
N PRO A 153 11.86 12.06 -20.34
CA PRO A 153 12.93 11.31 -20.96
C PRO A 153 12.43 10.32 -22.02
N LYS A 154 13.22 10.17 -23.09
CA LYS A 154 12.90 9.28 -24.20
C LYS A 154 12.53 7.86 -23.80
N PRO A 155 13.22 7.19 -22.84
CA PRO A 155 12.83 5.85 -22.41
C PRO A 155 11.40 5.77 -21.86
N ALA A 156 10.93 6.78 -21.12
CA ALA A 156 9.57 6.81 -20.62
C ALA A 156 8.54 7.02 -21.75
N ILE A 157 8.86 7.86 -22.73
CA ILE A 157 8.03 8.07 -23.92
C ILE A 157 7.94 6.79 -24.76
N ASP A 158 9.06 6.12 -25.00
CA ASP A 158 9.11 4.86 -25.76
C ASP A 158 8.34 3.74 -25.03
N THR A 159 8.37 3.75 -23.71
CA THR A 159 7.55 2.83 -22.89
C THR A 159 6.05 3.10 -23.05
N LEU A 160 5.61 4.36 -23.09
CA LEU A 160 4.20 4.68 -23.38
C LEU A 160 3.80 4.21 -24.78
N LYS A 161 4.66 4.36 -25.81
CA LYS A 161 4.42 3.78 -27.15
C LYS A 161 4.26 2.27 -27.06
N GLN A 162 5.18 1.62 -26.37
CA GLN A 162 5.17 0.17 -26.20
C GLN A 162 3.92 -0.33 -25.46
N LEU A 163 3.44 0.39 -24.45
CA LEU A 163 2.20 0.07 -23.73
C LEU A 163 0.96 0.26 -24.61
N ASN A 164 0.99 1.24 -25.53
CA ASN A 164 -0.10 1.51 -26.46
C ASN A 164 -0.21 0.48 -27.60
N GLU A 165 0.91 -0.08 -28.06
CA GLU A 165 0.97 -0.91 -29.28
C GLU A 165 0.63 -2.38 -29.06
N SER A 166 0.64 -2.89 -27.84
CA SER A 166 0.48 -4.33 -27.59
C SER A 166 -0.34 -4.63 -26.35
N GLN A 167 -1.27 -5.57 -26.51
CA GLN A 167 -1.92 -6.20 -25.37
C GLN A 167 -0.89 -7.05 -24.62
N ARG A 168 -0.68 -6.73 -23.34
CA ARG A 168 0.20 -7.44 -22.42
C ARG A 168 -0.57 -7.85 -21.17
N LEU A 169 -0.07 -8.88 -20.53
CA LEU A 169 -0.53 -9.19 -19.18
C LEU A 169 -0.25 -8.01 -18.24
N PRO A 170 -1.13 -7.74 -17.26
CA PRO A 170 -0.99 -6.59 -16.37
C PRO A 170 0.36 -6.54 -15.65
N GLU A 171 0.87 -7.67 -15.15
CA GLU A 171 2.17 -7.73 -14.49
C GLU A 171 3.35 -7.37 -15.41
N GLN A 172 3.27 -7.70 -16.71
CA GLN A 172 4.29 -7.31 -17.69
C GLN A 172 4.26 -5.81 -17.95
N SER A 173 3.08 -5.22 -17.99
CA SER A 173 2.90 -3.77 -18.13
C SER A 173 3.48 -3.02 -16.93
N ILE A 174 3.28 -3.55 -15.71
CA ILE A 174 3.87 -3.01 -14.48
C ILE A 174 5.39 -3.11 -14.52
N ASP A 175 5.97 -4.25 -14.93
CA ASP A 175 7.42 -4.43 -15.03
C ASP A 175 8.04 -3.43 -16.01
N ILE A 176 7.43 -3.24 -17.17
CA ILE A 176 7.92 -2.31 -18.21
C ILE A 176 7.85 -0.87 -17.72
N ALA A 177 6.72 -0.48 -17.11
CA ALA A 177 6.55 0.85 -16.54
C ALA A 177 7.52 1.10 -15.37
N PHE A 178 7.69 0.12 -14.48
CA PHE A 178 8.63 0.24 -13.36
C PHE A 178 10.07 0.42 -13.85
N ASN A 179 10.51 -0.37 -14.82
CA ASN A 179 11.86 -0.26 -15.36
C ASN A 179 12.10 1.13 -16.01
N ALA A 180 11.10 1.69 -16.69
CA ALA A 180 11.20 3.02 -17.28
C ALA A 180 11.21 4.17 -16.27
N LEU A 181 10.56 3.99 -15.14
CA LEU A 181 10.42 5.01 -14.11
C LEU A 181 11.39 4.83 -12.92
N HIS A 182 12.10 3.69 -12.85
CA HIS A 182 12.91 3.28 -11.71
C HIS A 182 13.84 4.39 -11.20
N ASP A 183 14.69 4.94 -12.05
CA ASP A 183 15.69 5.94 -11.65
C ASP A 183 15.03 7.24 -11.16
N GLN A 184 13.93 7.64 -11.80
CA GLN A 184 13.19 8.83 -11.38
C GLN A 184 12.46 8.61 -10.06
N LEU A 185 11.83 7.44 -9.88
CA LEU A 185 11.19 7.09 -8.61
C LEU A 185 12.23 6.96 -7.48
N GLN A 186 13.37 6.30 -7.76
CA GLN A 186 14.46 6.22 -6.79
C GLN A 186 14.92 7.63 -6.38
N LYS A 187 15.18 8.50 -7.31
CA LYS A 187 15.57 9.89 -7.05
C LYS A 187 14.54 10.63 -6.18
N ASN A 188 13.26 10.48 -6.47
CA ASN A 188 12.18 11.14 -5.76
C ASN A 188 11.99 10.61 -4.33
N TYR A 189 12.34 9.34 -4.10
CA TYR A 189 12.08 8.62 -2.84
C TYR A 189 13.33 8.11 -2.12
N GLU A 190 14.55 8.33 -2.63
CA GLU A 190 15.83 7.84 -2.09
C GLU A 190 16.00 8.10 -0.59
N LYS A 191 15.64 9.30 -0.12
CA LYS A 191 15.72 9.68 1.29
C LYS A 191 14.61 9.08 2.17
N ARG A 192 13.74 8.22 1.65
CA ARG A 192 12.53 7.72 2.28
C ARG A 192 12.40 6.20 2.18
N ASP A 193 13.45 5.48 2.53
CA ASP A 193 13.47 4.01 2.58
C ASP A 193 13.13 3.35 1.22
N TRP A 194 13.84 3.74 0.16
CA TRP A 194 13.60 3.26 -1.21
C TRP A 194 13.59 1.72 -1.31
N GLU A 195 14.54 1.04 -0.65
CA GLU A 195 14.62 -0.43 -0.67
C GLU A 195 13.34 -1.11 -0.15
N VAL A 196 12.67 -0.47 0.82
CA VAL A 196 11.39 -0.96 1.33
C VAL A 196 10.26 -0.67 0.34
N ARG A 197 10.28 0.50 -0.31
CA ARG A 197 9.26 0.90 -1.29
C ARG A 197 9.28 0.07 -2.55
N VAL A 198 10.44 -0.41 -2.98
CA VAL A 198 10.56 -1.32 -4.15
C VAL A 198 9.71 -2.57 -3.97
N ARG A 199 9.60 -3.10 -2.75
CA ARG A 199 8.77 -4.28 -2.46
C ARG A 199 7.27 -4.05 -2.69
N ASP A 200 6.80 -2.81 -2.55
CA ASP A 200 5.41 -2.46 -2.81
C ASP A 200 5.05 -2.69 -4.30
N PHE A 201 5.99 -2.48 -5.23
CA PHE A 201 5.76 -2.75 -6.66
C PHE A 201 5.59 -4.25 -6.96
N ASP A 202 6.33 -5.12 -6.27
CA ASP A 202 6.15 -6.57 -6.38
C ASP A 202 4.77 -7.01 -5.87
N LEU A 203 4.27 -6.38 -4.81
CA LEU A 203 2.92 -6.64 -4.30
C LEU A 203 1.85 -6.16 -5.27
N VAL A 204 2.01 -4.97 -5.86
CA VAL A 204 1.11 -4.45 -6.90
C VAL A 204 1.08 -5.40 -8.10
N LYS A 205 2.24 -5.92 -8.52
CA LYS A 205 2.34 -6.91 -9.59
C LYS A 205 1.62 -8.23 -9.25
N GLN A 206 1.72 -8.70 -8.00
CA GLN A 206 0.96 -9.87 -7.55
C GLN A 206 -0.55 -9.66 -7.60
N LEU A 207 -1.04 -8.45 -7.23
CA LEU A 207 -2.45 -8.10 -7.37
C LEU A 207 -2.88 -8.12 -8.85
N ALA A 208 -2.06 -7.57 -9.73
CA ALA A 208 -2.34 -7.45 -11.16
C ALA A 208 -2.46 -8.79 -11.88
N ARG A 209 -1.74 -9.84 -11.44
CA ARG A 209 -1.78 -11.20 -12.02
C ARG A 209 -3.17 -11.87 -12.02
N ARG A 210 -4.11 -11.35 -11.27
CA ARG A 210 -5.48 -11.87 -11.19
C ARG A 210 -6.41 -11.34 -12.26
N HIS A 211 -5.92 -10.43 -13.09
CA HIS A 211 -6.69 -9.75 -14.12
C HIS A 211 -6.17 -10.12 -15.50
N ASP A 212 -7.09 -10.27 -16.42
CA ASP A 212 -6.76 -10.63 -17.80
C ASP A 212 -6.19 -9.44 -18.58
N THR A 213 -6.65 -8.23 -18.24
CA THR A 213 -6.21 -6.99 -18.89
C THR A 213 -5.76 -5.92 -17.88
N LEU A 214 -4.90 -5.01 -18.34
CA LEU A 214 -4.47 -3.86 -17.53
C LEU A 214 -5.66 -2.94 -17.19
N ALA A 215 -6.63 -2.83 -18.09
CA ALA A 215 -7.84 -2.05 -17.86
C ALA A 215 -8.66 -2.62 -16.68
N ASP A 216 -8.88 -3.94 -16.66
CA ASP A 216 -9.60 -4.61 -15.57
C ASP A 216 -8.91 -4.41 -14.21
N PHE A 217 -7.57 -4.49 -14.19
CA PHE A 217 -6.80 -4.22 -12.98
C PHE A 217 -6.98 -2.78 -12.49
N ILE A 218 -6.88 -1.81 -13.40
CA ILE A 218 -7.02 -0.38 -13.07
C ILE A 218 -8.43 -0.08 -12.60
N GLU A 219 -9.46 -0.60 -13.26
CA GLU A 219 -10.85 -0.44 -12.86
C GLU A 219 -11.10 -1.01 -11.47
N ALA A 220 -10.71 -2.27 -11.24
CA ALA A 220 -11.00 -2.98 -10.00
C ALA A 220 -10.36 -2.36 -8.75
N TYR A 221 -9.15 -1.81 -8.85
CA TYR A 221 -8.39 -1.40 -7.66
C TYR A 221 -8.05 0.09 -7.60
N ILE A 222 -8.10 0.79 -8.74
CA ILE A 222 -7.61 2.15 -8.83
C ILE A 222 -8.73 3.15 -9.08
N LEU A 223 -9.69 2.82 -9.95
CA LEU A 223 -10.81 3.72 -10.28
C LEU A 223 -12.01 3.46 -9.36
N GLU A 224 -12.26 2.21 -9.03
CA GLU A 224 -13.21 1.81 -7.99
C GLU A 224 -12.44 1.18 -6.83
N PRO A 225 -11.62 1.93 -6.07
CA PRO A 225 -11.10 1.40 -4.84
C PRO A 225 -12.31 0.97 -4.04
N ILE A 226 -12.36 -0.31 -3.63
CA ILE A 226 -13.37 -0.81 -2.69
C ILE A 226 -13.56 0.32 -1.69
N SER A 227 -14.72 0.97 -1.74
CA SER A 227 -14.99 2.35 -1.26
C SER A 227 -14.91 2.46 0.26
N HIS A 228 -13.73 2.21 0.82
CA HIS A 228 -13.46 2.27 2.24
C HIS A 228 -12.39 3.31 2.62
N SER A 229 -12.12 4.28 1.70
CA SER A 229 -11.11 5.33 1.95
C SER A 229 -11.65 6.55 2.69
N GLU A 230 -12.96 6.69 2.85
CA GLU A 230 -13.57 7.78 3.63
C GLU A 230 -14.27 7.22 4.87
N VAL A 231 -13.51 6.89 5.90
CA VAL A 231 -14.09 6.81 7.24
C VAL A 231 -14.37 8.23 7.72
N THR A 232 -15.33 8.89 7.11
CA THR A 232 -16.08 9.95 7.72
C THR A 232 -17.13 9.30 8.61
N LYS A 233 -16.80 9.11 9.91
CA LYS A 233 -17.74 9.07 11.05
C LYS A 233 -19.09 8.35 10.84
N GLN A 234 -19.10 7.15 10.24
CA GLN A 234 -20.23 6.25 10.37
C GLN A 234 -19.74 4.92 10.94
N ASP A 235 -20.07 4.70 12.21
CA ASP A 235 -19.78 3.51 13.01
C ASP A 235 -20.44 2.20 12.50
N ASN A 236 -20.73 2.09 11.21
CA ASN A 236 -21.55 1.00 10.67
C ASN A 236 -20.89 0.18 9.54
N GLU A 237 -19.63 0.39 9.22
CA GLU A 237 -19.00 -0.45 8.21
C GLU A 237 -18.25 -1.62 8.86
N ASP A 238 -18.63 -2.84 8.47
CA ASP A 238 -18.03 -4.08 8.98
C ASP A 238 -16.66 -4.31 8.33
N MET A 239 -15.58 -3.80 8.95
CA MET A 239 -14.20 -3.82 8.43
C MET A 239 -13.20 -4.26 9.50
N VAL A 240 -12.17 -4.99 9.06
CA VAL A 240 -10.98 -5.27 9.89
C VAL A 240 -10.18 -4.00 10.11
N THR A 241 -9.76 -3.73 11.35
CA THR A 241 -8.91 -2.58 11.67
C THR A 241 -7.44 -2.97 11.63
N LEU A 242 -6.68 -2.43 10.66
CA LEU A 242 -5.22 -2.42 10.68
C LEU A 242 -4.78 -1.12 11.35
N ILE A 243 -3.91 -1.20 12.35
CA ILE A 243 -3.53 -0.01 13.12
C ILE A 243 -2.09 -0.14 13.62
N THR A 244 -1.33 0.96 13.54
CA THR A 244 0.00 0.96 14.14
C THR A 244 -0.09 1.00 15.66
N ILE A 245 0.86 0.36 16.35
CA ILE A 245 0.89 0.30 17.83
C ILE A 245 0.79 1.70 18.44
N HIS A 246 1.50 2.67 17.86
CA HIS A 246 1.45 4.07 18.34
C HIS A 246 0.05 4.68 18.25
N SER A 247 -0.68 4.35 17.18
CA SER A 247 -2.04 4.86 16.94
C SER A 247 -3.10 4.08 17.74
N ALA A 248 -2.77 2.89 18.23
CA ALA A 248 -3.70 1.99 18.91
C ALA A 248 -3.96 2.36 20.37
N LYS A 249 -3.31 3.41 20.90
CA LYS A 249 -3.52 3.84 22.30
C LYS A 249 -5.00 4.11 22.58
N GLY A 250 -5.59 3.32 23.48
CA GLY A 250 -7.01 3.43 23.84
C GLY A 250 -7.97 2.70 22.90
N ALA A 251 -7.47 2.03 21.86
CA ALA A 251 -8.30 1.19 21.00
C ALA A 251 -8.48 -0.21 21.61
N GLU A 252 -9.69 -0.74 21.53
CA GLU A 252 -10.03 -2.10 21.99
C GLU A 252 -10.87 -2.80 20.92
N ARG A 253 -10.65 -4.11 20.74
CA ARG A 253 -11.48 -5.00 19.94
C ARG A 253 -11.56 -6.37 20.59
N GLU A 254 -12.54 -7.19 20.22
CA GLU A 254 -12.72 -8.52 20.78
C GLU A 254 -11.57 -9.47 20.43
N VAL A 255 -11.04 -9.35 19.22
CA VAL A 255 -9.92 -10.15 18.72
C VAL A 255 -8.80 -9.23 18.28
N CYS A 256 -7.63 -9.41 18.87
CA CYS A 256 -6.44 -8.63 18.55
C CYS A 256 -5.32 -9.56 18.10
N TYR A 257 -4.72 -9.23 16.94
CA TYR A 257 -3.53 -9.88 16.42
C TYR A 257 -2.37 -8.90 16.48
N ILE A 258 -1.18 -9.42 16.78
CA ILE A 258 0.08 -8.69 16.65
C ILE A 258 0.89 -9.45 15.61
N ILE A 259 1.24 -8.83 14.50
CA ILE A 259 1.98 -9.47 13.42
C ILE A 259 3.42 -9.01 13.38
N ASN A 260 4.26 -9.82 12.70
CA ASN A 260 5.70 -9.57 12.58
C ASN A 260 6.39 -9.39 13.94
N ALA A 261 5.94 -10.10 14.98
CA ALA A 261 6.52 -10.06 16.32
C ALA A 261 7.86 -10.80 16.37
N SER A 262 8.82 -10.34 15.58
CA SER A 262 10.15 -10.93 15.43
C SER A 262 11.27 -9.97 15.85
N VAL A 263 12.43 -10.54 16.15
CA VAL A 263 13.64 -9.75 16.49
C VAL A 263 13.95 -8.76 15.36
N GLY A 264 14.19 -7.49 15.74
CA GLY A 264 14.43 -6.38 14.82
C GLY A 264 13.17 -5.60 14.42
N GLN A 265 11.97 -6.18 14.66
CA GLN A 265 10.70 -5.47 14.59
C GLN A 265 10.19 -5.13 16.00
N TYR A 266 10.34 -6.07 16.95
CA TYR A 266 10.05 -5.90 18.37
C TYR A 266 11.18 -6.53 19.20
N PRO A 267 12.04 -5.73 19.88
CA PRO A 267 12.19 -4.26 19.72
C PRO A 267 12.73 -3.88 18.33
N HIS A 268 12.42 -2.67 17.88
CA HIS A 268 12.92 -2.14 16.62
C HIS A 268 14.44 -1.97 16.66
N MET A 269 15.15 -2.18 15.53
CA MET A 269 16.61 -2.12 15.50
C MET A 269 17.21 -0.81 16.03
N ARG A 270 16.47 0.32 15.89
CA ARG A 270 16.89 1.63 16.41
C ARG A 270 16.73 1.77 17.93
N ALA A 271 15.94 0.92 18.56
CA ALA A 271 15.74 0.89 20.02
C ALA A 271 16.71 -0.09 20.72
N GLN A 272 17.68 -0.65 19.99
CA GLN A 272 18.65 -1.62 20.55
C GLN A 272 19.88 -0.97 21.15
N ASP A 273 20.01 0.36 21.09
CA ASP A 273 21.20 1.09 21.55
C ASP A 273 21.26 1.23 23.08
N SER A 274 20.13 1.07 23.79
CA SER A 274 20.09 1.05 25.24
C SER A 274 19.14 -0.03 25.78
N PHE A 275 19.44 -0.53 26.97
CA PHE A 275 18.58 -1.52 27.63
C PHE A 275 17.20 -0.94 27.97
N GLU A 276 17.13 0.34 28.32
CA GLU A 276 15.90 1.04 28.63
C GLU A 276 14.99 1.16 27.41
N GLU A 277 15.53 1.49 26.23
CA GLU A 277 14.76 1.55 24.98
C GLU A 277 14.22 0.19 24.56
N VAL A 278 15.00 -0.89 24.76
CA VAL A 278 14.55 -2.27 24.51
C VAL A 278 13.38 -2.68 25.39
N GLU A 279 13.38 -2.25 26.67
CA GLU A 279 12.34 -2.57 27.62
C GLU A 279 11.05 -1.73 27.40
N GLU A 280 11.16 -0.54 26.82
CA GLU A 280 10.02 0.32 26.51
C GLU A 280 9.26 -0.13 25.25
N GLU A 281 9.90 -0.78 24.28
CA GLU A 281 9.31 -1.32 23.06
C GLU A 281 8.57 -2.65 23.29
#